data_c88e96bd872605e267267386d612dd07
#
_entry.id   c88e96bd872605e267267386d612dd07
#
_cell.length_a   1.000
_cell.length_b   1.000
_cell.length_c   1.000
_cell.angle_alpha   90.00
_cell.angle_beta   90.00
_cell.angle_gamma   90.00
#
_symmetry.space_group_name_H-M   'P 1'
#
loop_
_entity.id
_entity.type
_entity.pdbx_description
1 polymer ?
#
loop_
_entity_poly.entity_id
_entity_poly.type
_entity_poly.pdbx_seq_one_letter_code
_entity_poly.pdbx_strand_id
1 'polypeptide(L)'
;MSRDASLQPLAQLRRRLTLWYAATLGLILLLLGAGLYSVIHSQLAQQLDDSLQKATKELVRAARIREMEATSTQGAVVDAVEELRIPDRSLYLLDSAGNPVSPRTASPFIRAAAKRAASGTPVTDEVDVGAEHTLSLHAERFKLKSGQTLVAVVAADRVELADRYAELIAAFGGAALAALVLIAAGGYFLVQKSTAPAERSMSYTRRFMADAAHELRTPIAVLRTRADVALQEERTPEHYASVLRGMGHEAQRLGRVVDDLLMLARADAGERRVERQRFFLDDVVLDAASSVRTLAQAAGVTLVADEFEESAIVGDASLVRELVVVLLDNAVKFTPPGGQVHVRVSPDPHPTLTIVDSGCGIAPDQLPHVFERFYRGDPSRPREGGAGLGLSIAHWIASVHDARLLLTSDPGAGTRATVIFPKVTTA
;
A
#
# COMPACT_ATOMS: atom_id res chain seq x y z
N MET A 1 25.32 3.58 15.63
CA MET A 1 25.38 3.14 14.23
C MET A 1 24.84 1.71 14.07
N SER A 2 23.55 1.42 14.34
CA SER A 2 22.97 0.10 14.03
C SER A 2 21.45 0.13 13.81
N ARG A 3 20.89 1.27 13.34
CA ARG A 3 19.44 1.39 13.05
C ARG A 3 18.99 0.79 11.71
N ASP A 4 19.92 0.54 10.77
CA ASP A 4 19.58 0.18 9.39
C ASP A 4 19.51 -1.33 9.08
N ALA A 5 20.09 -2.19 9.91
CA ALA A 5 20.17 -3.62 9.59
C ALA A 5 18.83 -4.38 9.71
N SER A 6 17.85 -3.87 10.45
CA SER A 6 16.58 -4.56 10.70
C SER A 6 15.43 -4.22 9.75
N LEU A 7 15.56 -3.14 8.98
CA LEU A 7 14.56 -2.70 7.98
C LEU A 7 14.88 -3.19 6.56
N GLN A 8 16.11 -3.68 6.35
CA GLN A 8 16.56 -4.18 5.04
C GLN A 8 15.71 -5.31 4.46
N PRO A 9 15.23 -6.31 5.22
CA PRO A 9 14.47 -7.42 4.64
C PRO A 9 13.10 -6.97 4.08
N LEU A 10 12.43 -6.02 4.72
CA LEU A 10 11.13 -5.52 4.25
C LEU A 10 11.27 -4.55 3.07
N ALA A 11 12.31 -3.73 3.05
CA ALA A 11 12.64 -2.88 1.92
C ALA A 11 13.03 -3.72 0.68
N GLN A 12 13.79 -4.79 0.88
CA GLN A 12 14.13 -5.74 -0.19
C GLN A 12 12.89 -6.50 -0.68
N LEU A 13 12.01 -6.93 0.22
CA LEU A 13 10.76 -7.60 -0.15
C LEU A 13 9.84 -6.67 -0.97
N ARG A 14 9.71 -5.41 -0.56
CA ARG A 14 8.96 -4.38 -1.31
C ARG A 14 9.52 -4.23 -2.73
N ARG A 15 10.82 -4.00 -2.84
CA ARG A 15 11.49 -3.82 -4.14
C ARG A 15 11.30 -5.07 -5.03
N ARG A 16 11.42 -6.26 -4.45
CA ARG A 16 11.25 -7.52 -5.17
C ARG A 16 9.80 -7.70 -5.67
N LEU A 17 8.80 -7.44 -4.83
CA LEU A 17 7.40 -7.53 -5.20
C LEU A 17 7.04 -6.50 -6.28
N THR A 18 7.46 -5.24 -6.14
CA THR A 18 7.19 -4.20 -7.15
C THR A 18 7.85 -4.55 -8.49
N LEU A 19 9.08 -5.06 -8.48
CA LEU A 19 9.77 -5.52 -9.70
C LEU A 19 9.06 -6.72 -10.34
N TRP A 20 8.59 -7.69 -9.54
CA TRP A 20 7.84 -8.84 -10.03
C TRP A 20 6.52 -8.43 -10.70
N TYR A 21 5.74 -7.56 -10.06
CA TYR A 21 4.50 -7.05 -10.64
C TYR A 21 4.75 -6.22 -11.90
N ALA A 22 5.76 -5.35 -11.89
CA ALA A 22 6.13 -4.58 -13.08
C ALA A 22 6.61 -5.47 -14.23
N ALA A 23 7.42 -6.52 -13.94
CA ALA A 23 7.90 -7.45 -14.93
C ALA A 23 6.79 -8.33 -15.53
N THR A 24 5.88 -8.87 -14.70
CA THR A 24 4.76 -9.67 -15.19
C THR A 24 3.82 -8.86 -16.05
N LEU A 25 3.49 -7.63 -15.64
CA LEU A 25 2.64 -6.76 -16.43
C LEU A 25 3.31 -6.28 -17.71
N GLY A 26 4.62 -5.95 -17.64
CA GLY A 26 5.42 -5.62 -18.83
C GLY A 26 5.42 -6.76 -19.84
N LEU A 27 5.55 -8.00 -19.38
CA LEU A 27 5.46 -9.18 -20.23
C LEU A 27 4.07 -9.34 -20.88
N ILE A 28 3.00 -9.13 -20.11
CA ILE A 28 1.62 -9.19 -20.63
C ILE A 28 1.41 -8.12 -21.71
N LEU A 29 1.82 -6.88 -21.46
CA LEU A 29 1.70 -5.79 -22.41
C LEU A 29 2.52 -6.04 -23.68
N LEU A 30 3.72 -6.62 -23.55
CA LEU A 30 4.57 -6.97 -24.67
C LEU A 30 3.93 -8.07 -25.53
N LEU A 31 3.40 -9.13 -24.92
CA LEU A 31 2.71 -10.21 -25.62
C LEU A 31 1.44 -9.71 -26.33
N LEU A 32 0.69 -8.85 -25.66
CA LEU A 32 -0.54 -8.26 -26.22
C LEU A 32 -0.22 -7.31 -27.38
N GLY A 33 0.84 -6.50 -27.25
CA GLY A 33 1.34 -5.62 -28.30
C GLY A 33 1.84 -6.39 -29.51
N ALA A 34 2.63 -7.45 -29.29
CA ALA A 34 3.11 -8.31 -30.36
C ALA A 34 1.99 -9.06 -31.07
N GLY A 35 1.01 -9.55 -30.31
CA GLY A 35 -0.20 -10.18 -30.87
C GLY A 35 -1.01 -9.20 -31.72
N LEU A 36 -1.26 -8.01 -31.22
CA LEU A 36 -1.99 -6.96 -31.93
C LEU A 36 -1.25 -6.54 -33.22
N TYR A 37 0.06 -6.34 -33.12
CA TYR A 37 0.90 -6.04 -34.30
C TYR A 37 0.79 -7.13 -35.37
N SER A 38 0.90 -8.41 -34.95
CA SER A 38 0.80 -9.55 -35.88
C SER A 38 -0.56 -9.62 -36.57
N VAL A 39 -1.65 -9.39 -35.82
CA VAL A 39 -3.02 -9.39 -36.38
C VAL A 39 -3.21 -8.23 -37.35
N ILE A 40 -2.79 -7.02 -36.98
CA ILE A 40 -2.91 -5.84 -37.87
C ILE A 40 -2.11 -6.07 -39.15
N HIS A 41 -0.87 -6.55 -39.04
CA HIS A 41 0.00 -6.79 -40.18
C HIS A 41 -0.59 -7.83 -41.14
N SER A 42 -1.13 -8.95 -40.62
CA SER A 42 -1.74 -10.00 -41.46
C SER A 42 -3.05 -9.53 -42.09
N GLN A 43 -3.92 -8.82 -41.38
CA GLN A 43 -5.16 -8.28 -41.95
C GLN A 43 -4.90 -7.23 -43.03
N LEU A 44 -3.86 -6.41 -42.83
CA LEU A 44 -3.49 -5.38 -43.80
C LEU A 44 -3.03 -5.99 -45.11
N ALA A 45 -2.18 -7.02 -45.04
CA ALA A 45 -1.74 -7.74 -46.22
C ALA A 45 -2.91 -8.36 -47.01
N GLN A 46 -3.83 -9.02 -46.27
CA GLN A 46 -5.02 -9.61 -46.91
C GLN A 46 -5.96 -8.55 -47.54
N GLN A 47 -6.20 -7.43 -46.83
CA GLN A 47 -7.03 -6.34 -47.37
C GLN A 47 -6.42 -5.72 -48.62
N LEU A 48 -5.09 -5.59 -48.68
CA LEU A 48 -4.38 -5.06 -49.84
C LEU A 48 -4.54 -6.00 -51.03
N ASP A 49 -4.32 -7.30 -50.85
CA ASP A 49 -4.48 -8.31 -51.89
C ASP A 49 -5.91 -8.36 -52.43
N ASP A 50 -6.92 -8.36 -51.53
CA ASP A 50 -8.33 -8.32 -51.93
C ASP A 50 -8.67 -7.06 -52.72
N SER A 51 -8.10 -5.92 -52.31
CA SER A 51 -8.34 -4.63 -53.01
C SER A 51 -7.69 -4.59 -54.39
N LEU A 52 -6.46 -5.15 -54.53
CA LEU A 52 -5.80 -5.26 -55.80
C LEU A 52 -6.57 -6.17 -56.75
N GLN A 53 -7.06 -7.32 -56.28
CA GLN A 53 -7.90 -8.22 -57.11
C GLN A 53 -9.19 -7.53 -57.54
N LYS A 54 -9.88 -6.79 -56.66
CA LYS A 54 -11.09 -6.03 -57.01
C LYS A 54 -10.78 -4.97 -58.05
N ALA A 55 -9.73 -4.18 -57.84
CA ALA A 55 -9.28 -3.17 -58.81
C ALA A 55 -8.93 -3.76 -60.16
N THR A 56 -8.27 -4.93 -60.20
CA THR A 56 -7.98 -5.64 -61.44
C THR A 56 -9.26 -6.07 -62.17
N LYS A 57 -10.25 -6.61 -61.47
CA LYS A 57 -11.55 -6.99 -62.02
C LYS A 57 -12.32 -5.78 -62.58
N GLU A 58 -12.26 -4.63 -61.89
CA GLU A 58 -12.86 -3.39 -62.38
C GLU A 58 -12.17 -2.88 -63.66
N LEU A 59 -10.83 -2.94 -63.70
CA LEU A 59 -10.07 -2.58 -64.91
C LEU A 59 -10.43 -3.48 -66.08
N VAL A 60 -10.53 -4.80 -65.87
CA VAL A 60 -10.96 -5.76 -66.89
C VAL A 60 -12.40 -5.44 -67.36
N ARG A 61 -13.30 -5.11 -66.44
CA ARG A 61 -14.69 -4.77 -66.76
C ARG A 61 -14.75 -3.48 -67.59
N ALA A 62 -14.02 -2.44 -67.16
CA ALA A 62 -13.95 -1.17 -67.87
C ALA A 62 -13.40 -1.37 -69.30
N ALA A 63 -12.31 -2.13 -69.46
CA ALA A 63 -11.75 -2.44 -70.79
C ALA A 63 -12.75 -3.15 -71.70
N ARG A 64 -13.56 -4.10 -71.17
CA ARG A 64 -14.59 -4.81 -71.96
C ARG A 64 -15.79 -3.93 -72.34
N ILE A 65 -16.19 -2.99 -71.46
CA ILE A 65 -17.32 -2.05 -71.76
C ILE A 65 -16.87 -1.11 -72.87
N ARG A 66 -15.66 -0.53 -72.74
CA ARG A 66 -15.17 0.41 -73.74
C ARG A 66 -14.94 -0.21 -75.11
N GLU A 67 -14.54 -1.50 -75.17
CA GLU A 67 -14.48 -2.24 -76.42
C GLU A 67 -15.86 -2.27 -77.18
N MET A 68 -16.97 -2.27 -76.46
CA MET A 68 -18.30 -2.27 -77.04
C MET A 68 -18.70 -0.93 -77.53
N GLU A 69 -18.19 0.17 -77.06
CA GLU A 69 -18.56 1.55 -77.41
C GLU A 69 -17.64 2.19 -78.46
N ALA A 70 -16.42 1.67 -78.59
CA ALA A 70 -15.39 2.28 -79.40
C ALA A 70 -15.36 1.72 -80.88
N THR A 71 -14.97 2.58 -81.78
CA THR A 71 -14.81 2.27 -83.21
C THR A 71 -13.48 1.54 -83.51
N SER A 72 -12.53 1.55 -82.55
CA SER A 72 -11.27 0.82 -82.60
C SER A 72 -10.90 0.21 -81.25
N THR A 73 -10.41 -1.03 -81.25
CA THR A 73 -10.05 -1.76 -80.05
C THR A 73 -8.91 -1.09 -79.28
N GLN A 74 -7.95 -0.43 -80.00
CA GLN A 74 -6.79 0.19 -79.41
C GLN A 74 -7.15 1.52 -78.67
N GLY A 75 -8.10 2.29 -79.19
CA GLY A 75 -8.64 3.48 -78.50
C GLY A 75 -9.40 3.15 -77.22
N ALA A 76 -10.26 2.11 -77.30
CA ALA A 76 -11.06 1.67 -76.16
C ALA A 76 -10.24 1.25 -74.94
N VAL A 77 -9.10 0.61 -75.15
CA VAL A 77 -8.20 0.10 -74.09
C VAL A 77 -7.44 1.26 -73.42
N VAL A 78 -7.04 2.29 -74.19
CA VAL A 78 -6.37 3.49 -73.61
C VAL A 78 -7.34 4.27 -72.75
N ASP A 79 -8.58 4.52 -73.25
CA ASP A 79 -9.61 5.25 -72.53
C ASP A 79 -10.01 4.56 -71.23
N ALA A 80 -10.02 3.24 -71.16
CA ALA A 80 -10.37 2.49 -69.94
C ALA A 80 -9.40 2.74 -68.78
N VAL A 81 -8.10 2.91 -69.07
CA VAL A 81 -7.09 3.22 -68.01
C VAL A 81 -7.14 4.68 -67.57
N GLU A 82 -7.39 5.61 -68.56
CA GLU A 82 -7.42 7.04 -68.23
C GLU A 82 -8.67 7.44 -67.46
N GLU A 83 -9.81 6.81 -67.67
CA GLU A 83 -11.07 7.11 -66.96
C GLU A 83 -11.16 6.40 -65.62
N LEU A 84 -10.64 5.19 -65.49
CA LEU A 84 -10.69 4.42 -64.26
C LEU A 84 -9.57 4.91 -63.29
N ARG A 85 -9.83 6.05 -62.61
CA ARG A 85 -8.94 6.57 -61.56
C ARG A 85 -9.28 5.92 -60.23
N ILE A 86 -8.49 4.91 -59.86
CA ILE A 86 -8.57 4.33 -58.52
C ILE A 86 -7.51 5.04 -57.66
N PRO A 87 -7.91 5.73 -56.54
CA PRO A 87 -6.94 6.39 -55.69
C PRO A 87 -5.87 5.41 -55.19
N ASP A 88 -4.65 5.88 -55.11
CA ASP A 88 -3.48 5.12 -54.58
C ASP A 88 -3.19 3.82 -55.34
N ARG A 89 -3.62 3.70 -56.63
CA ARG A 89 -3.38 2.52 -57.47
C ARG A 89 -2.86 2.93 -58.85
N SER A 90 -1.83 2.20 -59.30
CA SER A 90 -1.30 2.35 -60.66
C SER A 90 -1.85 1.23 -61.53
N LEU A 91 -2.57 1.62 -62.58
CA LEU A 91 -3.27 0.69 -63.51
C LEU A 91 -2.46 0.52 -64.81
N TYR A 92 -2.29 -0.71 -65.26
CA TYR A 92 -1.56 -1.05 -66.50
C TYR A 92 -2.31 -2.10 -67.28
N LEU A 93 -2.37 -1.90 -68.60
CA LEU A 93 -2.79 -2.92 -69.56
C LEU A 93 -1.60 -3.27 -70.48
N LEU A 94 -1.30 -4.55 -70.57
CA LEU A 94 -0.17 -5.07 -71.36
C LEU A 94 -0.70 -6.14 -72.32
N ASP A 95 0.06 -6.38 -73.43
CA ASP A 95 -0.17 -7.53 -74.30
C ASP A 95 0.35 -8.84 -73.69
N SER A 96 0.06 -9.97 -74.33
CA SER A 96 0.56 -11.28 -73.90
C SER A 96 2.07 -11.43 -73.96
N ALA A 97 2.76 -10.56 -74.67
CA ALA A 97 4.24 -10.53 -74.72
C ALA A 97 4.86 -9.62 -73.63
N GLY A 98 3.98 -8.91 -72.85
CA GLY A 98 4.41 -8.01 -71.80
C GLY A 98 4.73 -6.59 -72.29
N ASN A 99 4.34 -6.22 -73.48
CA ASN A 99 4.50 -4.85 -73.97
C ASN A 99 3.35 -3.97 -73.44
N PRO A 100 3.65 -2.76 -72.97
CA PRO A 100 2.62 -1.91 -72.39
C PRO A 100 1.70 -1.33 -73.51
N VAL A 101 0.39 -1.45 -73.29
CA VAL A 101 -0.64 -0.90 -74.18
C VAL A 101 -1.11 0.44 -73.58
N SER A 102 -1.39 0.50 -72.34
CA SER A 102 -1.72 1.72 -71.61
C SER A 102 -1.31 1.59 -70.11
N PRO A 103 -0.61 2.57 -69.53
CA PRO A 103 0.11 3.66 -70.20
C PRO A 103 1.25 3.08 -71.07
N ARG A 104 1.80 3.91 -71.96
CA ARG A 104 2.84 3.46 -72.92
C ARG A 104 4.19 3.05 -72.31
N THR A 105 4.36 3.35 -71.02
CA THR A 105 5.58 2.98 -70.22
C THR A 105 5.20 2.11 -69.05
N ALA A 106 5.91 1.03 -68.86
CA ALA A 106 5.77 0.17 -67.69
C ALA A 106 7.13 -0.26 -67.19
N SER A 107 7.27 -0.34 -65.88
CA SER A 107 8.53 -0.79 -65.23
C SER A 107 8.86 -2.23 -65.59
N PRO A 108 10.15 -2.65 -65.55
CA PRO A 108 10.56 -4.02 -65.86
C PRO A 108 9.82 -5.09 -65.08
N PHE A 109 9.53 -4.82 -63.77
CA PHE A 109 8.81 -5.76 -62.90
C PHE A 109 7.34 -5.90 -63.26
N ILE A 110 6.64 -4.83 -63.71
CA ILE A 110 5.27 -4.90 -64.22
C ILE A 110 5.21 -5.76 -65.48
N ARG A 111 6.16 -5.58 -66.41
CA ARG A 111 6.26 -6.40 -67.60
C ARG A 111 6.53 -7.86 -67.26
N ALA A 112 7.41 -8.15 -66.28
CA ALA A 112 7.69 -9.51 -65.83
C ALA A 112 6.45 -10.18 -65.19
N ALA A 113 5.68 -9.47 -64.39
CA ALA A 113 4.42 -9.97 -63.84
C ALA A 113 3.37 -10.23 -64.93
N ALA A 114 3.24 -9.33 -65.88
CA ALA A 114 2.35 -9.52 -67.03
C ALA A 114 2.71 -10.76 -67.87
N LYS A 115 3.99 -10.98 -68.16
CA LYS A 115 4.46 -12.19 -68.86
C LYS A 115 4.14 -13.48 -68.11
N ARG A 116 4.28 -13.48 -66.76
CA ARG A 116 3.91 -14.64 -65.96
C ARG A 116 2.41 -14.89 -65.96
N ALA A 117 1.59 -13.82 -65.80
CA ALA A 117 0.16 -13.93 -65.81
C ALA A 117 -0.42 -14.30 -67.22
N ALA A 118 0.31 -14.02 -68.29
CA ALA A 118 -0.06 -14.44 -69.64
C ALA A 118 -0.18 -15.95 -69.80
N SER A 119 0.47 -16.75 -68.95
CA SER A 119 0.33 -18.22 -68.94
C SER A 119 -1.06 -18.71 -68.49
N GLY A 120 -1.88 -17.83 -67.88
CA GLY A 120 -3.26 -18.13 -67.53
C GLY A 120 -3.57 -18.20 -66.02
N THR A 121 -2.54 -18.20 -65.19
CA THR A 121 -2.71 -18.13 -63.74
C THR A 121 -2.53 -16.69 -63.26
N PRO A 122 -3.45 -16.13 -62.43
CA PRO A 122 -3.26 -14.82 -61.84
C PRO A 122 -1.98 -14.79 -61.00
N VAL A 123 -1.24 -13.70 -61.06
CA VAL A 123 0.00 -13.51 -60.33
C VAL A 123 -0.17 -12.39 -59.35
N THR A 124 0.02 -12.69 -58.04
CA THR A 124 0.21 -11.69 -57.01
C THR A 124 1.66 -11.71 -56.59
N ASP A 125 2.33 -10.57 -56.61
CA ASP A 125 3.76 -10.48 -56.33
C ASP A 125 4.09 -9.22 -55.51
N GLU A 126 5.15 -9.30 -54.73
CA GLU A 126 5.69 -8.14 -54.00
C GLU A 126 7.07 -7.85 -54.58
N VAL A 127 7.32 -6.61 -54.95
CA VAL A 127 8.58 -6.20 -55.56
C VAL A 127 9.14 -4.98 -54.86
N ASP A 128 10.37 -5.10 -54.37
CA ASP A 128 11.10 -3.96 -53.79
C ASP A 128 11.66 -3.08 -54.93
N VAL A 129 11.21 -1.83 -54.94
CA VAL A 129 11.59 -0.81 -55.90
C VAL A 129 12.44 0.26 -55.23
N GLY A 130 13.69 -0.07 -54.93
CA GLY A 130 14.62 0.80 -54.20
C GLY A 130 14.56 0.63 -52.67
N ALA A 131 15.25 1.50 -51.94
CA ALA A 131 15.43 1.33 -50.49
C ALA A 131 14.18 1.63 -49.64
N GLU A 132 13.16 2.29 -50.22
CA GLU A 132 12.02 2.80 -49.42
C GLU A 132 10.64 2.41 -49.99
N HIS A 133 10.56 1.73 -51.16
CA HIS A 133 9.27 1.41 -51.79
C HIS A 133 9.09 -0.07 -52.07
N THR A 134 8.11 -0.67 -51.45
CA THR A 134 7.66 -2.04 -51.75
C THR A 134 6.31 -1.96 -52.44
N LEU A 135 6.27 -2.36 -53.73
CA LEU A 135 5.04 -2.41 -54.51
C LEU A 135 4.43 -3.79 -54.47
N SER A 136 3.18 -3.88 -54.06
CA SER A 136 2.35 -5.07 -54.22
C SER A 136 1.62 -4.97 -55.54
N LEU A 137 1.63 -6.00 -56.35
CA LEU A 137 0.97 -6.02 -57.65
C LEU A 137 0.09 -7.27 -57.82
N HIS A 138 -0.96 -7.11 -58.58
CA HIS A 138 -1.79 -8.23 -59.02
C HIS A 138 -1.98 -8.15 -60.53
N ALA A 139 -1.72 -9.28 -61.21
CA ALA A 139 -1.78 -9.40 -62.67
C ALA A 139 -2.75 -10.52 -63.08
N GLU A 140 -3.72 -10.22 -63.91
CA GLU A 140 -4.69 -11.21 -64.41
C GLU A 140 -4.85 -11.10 -65.93
N ARG A 141 -4.83 -12.25 -66.60
CA ARG A 141 -5.05 -12.37 -68.05
C ARG A 141 -6.55 -12.36 -68.36
N PHE A 142 -6.96 -11.61 -69.39
CA PHE A 142 -8.33 -11.59 -69.87
C PHE A 142 -8.37 -11.53 -71.40
N LYS A 143 -9.52 -11.88 -72.00
CA LYS A 143 -9.79 -11.77 -73.42
C LYS A 143 -10.81 -10.73 -73.68
N LEU A 144 -10.57 -9.93 -74.69
CA LEU A 144 -11.52 -9.01 -75.30
C LEU A 144 -12.45 -9.76 -76.26
N LYS A 145 -13.58 -9.18 -76.66
CA LYS A 145 -14.53 -9.74 -77.62
C LYS A 145 -13.90 -9.86 -79.00
N SER A 146 -13.00 -8.97 -79.38
CA SER A 146 -12.18 -9.01 -80.57
C SER A 146 -11.25 -10.24 -80.66
N GLY A 147 -11.13 -11.03 -79.60
CA GLY A 147 -10.22 -12.16 -79.51
C GLY A 147 -8.83 -11.82 -79.03
N GLN A 148 -8.51 -10.53 -78.87
CA GLN A 148 -7.22 -10.08 -78.37
C GLN A 148 -7.06 -10.47 -76.89
N THR A 149 -5.89 -11.03 -76.52
CA THR A 149 -5.57 -11.37 -75.14
C THR A 149 -4.70 -10.27 -74.51
N LEU A 150 -5.17 -9.71 -73.42
CA LEU A 150 -4.48 -8.69 -72.64
C LEU A 150 -4.22 -9.18 -71.20
N VAL A 151 -3.33 -8.48 -70.49
CA VAL A 151 -3.06 -8.67 -69.06
C VAL A 151 -3.31 -7.34 -68.38
N ALA A 152 -4.21 -7.35 -67.41
CA ALA A 152 -4.43 -6.24 -66.51
C ALA A 152 -3.47 -6.39 -65.29
N VAL A 153 -2.75 -5.32 -64.98
CA VAL A 153 -1.85 -5.28 -63.82
C VAL A 153 -2.21 -4.06 -63.02
N VAL A 154 -2.46 -4.26 -61.71
CA VAL A 154 -2.71 -3.19 -60.74
C VAL A 154 -1.60 -3.26 -59.70
N ALA A 155 -0.98 -2.12 -59.44
CA ALA A 155 0.09 -2.00 -58.42
C ALA A 155 -0.32 -0.94 -57.36
N ALA A 156 0.08 -1.20 -56.13
CA ALA A 156 -0.07 -0.29 -55.00
C ALA A 156 1.23 -0.16 -54.21
N ASP A 157 1.52 1.03 -53.74
CA ASP A 157 2.62 1.26 -52.82
C ASP A 157 2.25 0.83 -51.41
N ARG A 158 3.03 -0.04 -50.81
CA ARG A 158 2.82 -0.58 -49.46
C ARG A 158 3.31 0.41 -48.37
N VAL A 159 4.30 1.25 -48.71
CA VAL A 159 4.91 2.19 -47.75
C VAL A 159 3.92 3.26 -47.30
N GLU A 160 3.13 3.79 -48.24
CA GLU A 160 2.12 4.81 -47.90
C GLU A 160 1.06 4.28 -46.93
N LEU A 161 0.78 2.97 -46.96
CA LEU A 161 -0.11 2.32 -46.02
C LEU A 161 0.59 2.09 -44.66
N ALA A 162 1.89 1.72 -44.68
CA ALA A 162 2.66 1.47 -43.46
C ALA A 162 2.85 2.75 -42.65
N ASP A 163 3.05 3.91 -43.28
CA ASP A 163 3.21 5.20 -42.60
C ASP A 163 1.96 5.63 -41.83
N ARG A 164 0.77 5.39 -42.38
CA ARG A 164 -0.50 5.67 -41.67
C ARG A 164 -0.67 4.84 -40.40
N TYR A 165 -0.08 3.66 -40.35
CA TYR A 165 -0.14 2.80 -39.16
C TYR A 165 1.03 3.03 -38.18
N ALA A 166 2.14 3.60 -38.63
CA ALA A 166 3.28 3.93 -37.79
C ALA A 166 2.92 4.89 -36.65
N GLU A 167 2.07 5.89 -36.93
CA GLU A 167 1.56 6.81 -35.92
C GLU A 167 0.68 6.09 -34.86
N LEU A 168 -0.17 5.16 -35.30
CA LEU A 168 -1.00 4.37 -34.38
C LEU A 168 -0.14 3.46 -33.52
N ILE A 169 0.85 2.79 -34.09
CA ILE A 169 1.77 1.92 -33.36
C ILE A 169 2.58 2.75 -32.34
N ALA A 170 3.05 3.93 -32.72
CA ALA A 170 3.73 4.85 -31.81
C ALA A 170 2.83 5.33 -30.68
N ALA A 171 1.57 5.68 -30.96
CA ALA A 171 0.60 6.08 -29.95
C ALA A 171 0.28 4.93 -28.96
N PHE A 172 0.08 3.72 -29.46
CA PHE A 172 -0.10 2.51 -28.62
C PHE A 172 1.12 2.21 -27.77
N GLY A 173 2.34 2.30 -28.34
CA GLY A 173 3.59 2.13 -27.63
C GLY A 173 3.77 3.16 -26.51
N GLY A 174 3.46 4.42 -26.79
CA GLY A 174 3.47 5.51 -25.80
C GLY A 174 2.46 5.29 -24.68
N ALA A 175 1.23 4.90 -25.02
CA ALA A 175 0.19 4.59 -24.03
C ALA A 175 0.57 3.39 -23.15
N ALA A 176 1.14 2.34 -23.73
CA ALA A 176 1.62 1.16 -22.99
C ALA A 176 2.77 1.53 -22.02
N LEU A 177 3.70 2.36 -22.45
CA LEU A 177 4.79 2.86 -21.60
C LEU A 177 4.24 3.72 -20.44
N ALA A 178 3.31 4.63 -20.73
CA ALA A 178 2.67 5.45 -19.69
C ALA A 178 1.91 4.59 -18.69
N ALA A 179 1.16 3.58 -19.15
CA ALA A 179 0.47 2.63 -18.28
C ALA A 179 1.46 1.85 -17.39
N LEU A 180 2.59 1.41 -17.93
CA LEU A 180 3.62 0.71 -17.17
C LEU A 180 4.20 1.58 -16.05
N VAL A 181 4.49 2.86 -16.35
CA VAL A 181 4.99 3.82 -15.35
C VAL A 181 3.96 4.07 -14.26
N LEU A 182 2.68 4.30 -14.63
CA LEU A 182 1.59 4.52 -13.67
C LEU A 182 1.37 3.32 -12.75
N ILE A 183 1.44 2.11 -13.27
CA ILE A 183 1.27 0.89 -12.48
C ILE A 183 2.48 0.64 -11.58
N ALA A 184 3.70 0.89 -12.04
CA ALA A 184 4.90 0.80 -11.21
C ALA A 184 4.84 1.80 -10.05
N ALA A 185 4.46 3.05 -10.32
CA ALA A 185 4.30 4.10 -9.31
C ALA A 185 3.15 3.79 -8.33
N GLY A 186 1.98 3.40 -8.85
CA GLY A 186 0.81 3.03 -8.05
C GLY A 186 1.08 1.80 -7.17
N GLY A 187 1.71 0.77 -7.74
CA GLY A 187 2.12 -0.43 -7.01
C GLY A 187 3.11 -0.11 -5.88
N TYR A 188 4.12 0.72 -6.13
CA TYR A 188 5.06 1.17 -5.10
C TYR A 188 4.34 1.90 -3.96
N PHE A 189 3.46 2.85 -4.30
CA PHE A 189 2.68 3.61 -3.31
C PHE A 189 1.75 2.71 -2.48
N LEU A 190 1.05 1.79 -3.13
CA LEU A 190 0.12 0.86 -2.47
C LEU A 190 0.85 -0.07 -1.50
N VAL A 191 1.98 -0.65 -1.92
CA VAL A 191 2.81 -1.52 -1.07
C VAL A 191 3.37 -0.73 0.11
N GLN A 192 3.83 0.52 -0.09
CA GLN A 192 4.30 1.37 0.98
C GLN A 192 3.20 1.66 2.01
N LYS A 193 2.00 1.99 1.55
CA LYS A 193 0.85 2.27 2.44
C LYS A 193 0.40 1.03 3.21
N SER A 194 0.39 -0.14 2.56
CA SER A 194 -0.05 -1.39 3.18
C SER A 194 0.96 -1.97 4.19
N THR A 195 2.27 -1.76 3.99
CA THR A 195 3.29 -2.30 4.90
C THR A 195 3.64 -1.37 6.06
N ALA A 196 3.37 -0.07 5.94
CA ALA A 196 3.68 0.91 6.99
C ALA A 196 3.04 0.60 8.36
N PRO A 197 1.78 0.15 8.49
CA PRO A 197 1.21 -0.25 9.78
C PRO A 197 1.94 -1.43 10.41
N ALA A 198 2.28 -2.46 9.62
CA ALA A 198 3.00 -3.64 10.09
C ALA A 198 4.43 -3.29 10.56
N GLU A 199 5.13 -2.40 9.84
CA GLU A 199 6.45 -1.91 10.26
C GLU A 199 6.39 -1.14 11.59
N ARG A 200 5.38 -0.29 11.75
CA ARG A 200 5.16 0.43 13.01
C ARG A 200 4.88 -0.51 14.18
N SER A 201 4.00 -1.48 14.00
CA SER A 201 3.67 -2.50 15.00
C SER A 201 4.92 -3.32 15.38
N MET A 202 5.69 -3.77 14.39
CA MET A 202 6.91 -4.55 14.63
C MET A 202 8.00 -3.76 15.32
N SER A 203 8.18 -2.48 14.96
CA SER A 203 9.14 -1.58 15.63
C SER A 203 8.74 -1.27 17.08
N TYR A 204 7.44 -1.14 17.30
CA TYR A 204 6.86 -0.94 18.62
C TYR A 204 7.08 -2.17 19.52
N THR A 205 6.73 -3.36 19.03
CA THR A 205 6.97 -4.62 19.77
C THR A 205 8.44 -4.83 20.11
N ARG A 206 9.35 -4.53 19.18
CA ARG A 206 10.80 -4.65 19.44
C ARG A 206 11.29 -3.69 20.54
N ARG A 207 10.82 -2.44 20.52
CA ARG A 207 11.14 -1.48 21.60
C ARG A 207 10.59 -1.96 22.93
N PHE A 208 9.34 -2.37 22.95
CA PHE A 208 8.70 -2.93 24.16
C PHE A 208 9.51 -4.10 24.74
N MET A 209 9.94 -5.06 23.90
CA MET A 209 10.77 -6.18 24.36
C MET A 209 12.14 -5.74 24.89
N ALA A 210 12.79 -4.76 24.24
CA ALA A 210 14.08 -4.25 24.69
C ALA A 210 13.96 -3.52 26.03
N ASP A 211 12.95 -2.71 26.21
CA ASP A 211 12.70 -1.94 27.43
C ASP A 211 12.29 -2.89 28.57
N ALA A 212 11.43 -3.87 28.30
CA ALA A 212 11.07 -4.92 29.26
C ALA A 212 12.31 -5.71 29.74
N ALA A 213 13.20 -6.11 28.82
CA ALA A 213 14.43 -6.81 29.18
C ALA A 213 15.36 -5.93 30.04
N HIS A 214 15.38 -4.61 29.80
CA HIS A 214 16.17 -3.67 30.62
C HIS A 214 15.58 -3.51 32.02
N GLU A 215 14.27 -3.35 32.14
CA GLU A 215 13.58 -3.18 33.42
C GLU A 215 13.57 -4.47 34.27
N LEU A 216 13.63 -5.65 33.63
CA LEU A 216 13.80 -6.94 34.36
C LEU A 216 15.24 -7.20 34.79
N ARG A 217 16.24 -6.82 33.99
CA ARG A 217 17.66 -7.09 34.28
C ARG A 217 18.15 -6.42 35.57
N THR A 218 17.67 -5.20 35.81
CA THR A 218 18.13 -4.41 36.96
C THR A 218 17.74 -5.01 38.32
N PRO A 219 16.45 -5.33 38.60
CA PRO A 219 16.08 -5.94 39.89
C PRO A 219 16.75 -7.31 40.08
N ILE A 220 16.91 -8.08 38.99
CA ILE A 220 17.63 -9.36 39.03
C ILE A 220 19.10 -9.14 39.46
N ALA A 221 19.77 -8.13 38.90
CA ALA A 221 21.13 -7.79 39.28
C ALA A 221 21.21 -7.34 40.75
N VAL A 222 20.25 -6.55 41.24
CA VAL A 222 20.17 -6.12 42.65
C VAL A 222 19.97 -7.33 43.57
N LEU A 223 19.05 -8.24 43.23
CA LEU A 223 18.82 -9.47 44.00
C LEU A 223 20.09 -10.31 44.09
N ARG A 224 20.77 -10.50 42.95
CA ARG A 224 22.03 -11.25 42.89
C ARG A 224 23.12 -10.59 43.76
N THR A 225 23.32 -9.27 43.59
CA THR A 225 24.33 -8.54 44.36
C THR A 225 24.07 -8.62 45.87
N ARG A 226 22.80 -8.47 46.31
CA ARG A 226 22.45 -8.61 47.73
C ARG A 226 22.73 -10.01 48.26
N ALA A 227 22.44 -11.06 47.48
CA ALA A 227 22.76 -12.44 47.83
C ALA A 227 24.29 -12.65 47.93
N ASP A 228 25.03 -12.21 46.88
CA ASP A 228 26.50 -12.36 46.83
C ASP A 228 27.18 -11.64 48.02
N VAL A 229 26.76 -10.41 48.34
CA VAL A 229 27.28 -9.64 49.48
C VAL A 229 26.97 -10.31 50.83
N ALA A 230 25.75 -10.87 50.98
CA ALA A 230 25.37 -11.57 52.21
C ALA A 230 26.16 -12.87 52.45
N LEU A 231 26.69 -13.50 51.36
CA LEU A 231 27.46 -14.74 51.41
C LEU A 231 28.99 -14.52 51.55
N GLN A 232 29.50 -13.29 51.36
CA GLN A 232 30.94 -13.01 51.39
C GLN A 232 31.55 -13.08 52.79
N GLU A 233 30.79 -12.76 53.83
CA GLU A 233 31.24 -12.73 55.20
C GLU A 233 30.15 -13.25 56.15
N GLU A 234 30.52 -13.87 57.26
CA GLU A 234 29.58 -14.22 58.32
C GLU A 234 28.98 -12.96 58.93
N ARG A 235 27.64 -12.91 58.97
CA ARG A 235 26.86 -11.78 59.48
C ARG A 235 25.92 -12.25 60.61
N THR A 236 25.37 -11.28 61.33
CA THR A 236 24.39 -11.60 62.38
C THR A 236 23.06 -12.11 61.77
N PRO A 237 22.29 -12.92 62.49
CA PRO A 237 20.97 -13.36 62.06
C PRO A 237 20.03 -12.21 61.66
N GLU A 238 20.10 -11.08 62.37
CA GLU A 238 19.33 -9.87 62.12
C GLU A 238 19.68 -9.26 60.76
N HIS A 239 20.98 -9.27 60.43
CA HIS A 239 21.43 -8.79 59.10
C HIS A 239 20.91 -9.67 57.97
N TYR A 240 21.01 -11.02 58.10
CA TYR A 240 20.43 -11.93 57.12
C TYR A 240 18.93 -11.76 56.98
N ALA A 241 18.19 -11.58 58.08
CA ALA A 241 16.76 -11.30 58.06
C ALA A 241 16.44 -9.99 57.36
N SER A 242 17.25 -8.96 57.48
CA SER A 242 17.12 -7.69 56.77
C SER A 242 17.35 -7.84 55.27
N VAL A 243 18.43 -8.53 54.88
CA VAL A 243 18.75 -8.81 53.49
C VAL A 243 17.63 -9.62 52.83
N LEU A 244 17.16 -10.70 53.48
CA LEU A 244 16.07 -11.53 52.98
C LEU A 244 14.76 -10.74 52.81
N ARG A 245 14.42 -9.87 53.75
CA ARG A 245 13.27 -8.96 53.61
C ARG A 245 13.43 -8.04 52.40
N GLY A 246 14.59 -7.42 52.23
CA GLY A 246 14.89 -6.57 51.09
C GLY A 246 14.85 -7.32 49.75
N MET A 247 15.30 -8.56 49.71
CA MET A 247 15.19 -9.44 48.53
C MET A 247 13.71 -9.80 48.26
N GLY A 248 12.92 -10.08 49.30
CA GLY A 248 11.48 -10.34 49.20
C GLY A 248 10.71 -9.16 48.59
N HIS A 249 11.03 -7.95 49.03
CA HIS A 249 10.43 -6.71 48.45
C HIS A 249 10.81 -6.53 46.96
N GLU A 250 12.07 -6.80 46.58
CA GLU A 250 12.50 -6.67 45.20
C GLU A 250 11.88 -7.77 44.32
N ALA A 251 11.73 -9.01 44.83
CA ALA A 251 11.03 -10.08 44.13
C ALA A 251 9.51 -9.76 43.89
N GLN A 252 8.86 -9.20 44.90
CA GLN A 252 7.44 -8.73 44.74
C GLN A 252 7.33 -7.61 43.73
N ARG A 253 8.27 -6.67 43.69
CA ARG A 253 8.34 -5.61 42.67
C ARG A 253 8.53 -6.20 41.29
N LEU A 254 9.43 -7.17 41.13
CA LEU A 254 9.65 -7.86 39.87
C LEU A 254 8.38 -8.58 39.40
N GLY A 255 7.65 -9.25 40.31
CA GLY A 255 6.36 -9.86 40.02
C GLY A 255 5.37 -8.87 39.44
N ARG A 256 5.20 -7.70 40.03
CA ARG A 256 4.31 -6.64 39.52
C ARG A 256 4.72 -6.19 38.11
N VAL A 257 6.00 -5.97 37.85
CA VAL A 257 6.48 -5.59 36.50
C VAL A 257 6.12 -6.67 35.46
N VAL A 258 6.26 -7.96 35.83
CA VAL A 258 5.88 -9.06 34.94
C VAL A 258 4.38 -9.09 34.68
N ASP A 259 3.55 -8.90 35.72
CA ASP A 259 2.08 -8.85 35.60
C ASP A 259 1.64 -7.68 34.69
N ASP A 260 2.21 -6.50 34.89
CA ASP A 260 2.01 -5.30 34.07
C ASP A 260 2.35 -5.56 32.58
N LEU A 261 3.50 -6.23 32.33
CA LEU A 261 3.93 -6.59 30.98
C LEU A 261 2.99 -7.59 30.31
N LEU A 262 2.57 -8.62 31.07
CA LEU A 262 1.62 -9.61 30.57
C LEU A 262 0.27 -9.00 30.27
N MET A 263 -0.20 -8.06 31.12
CA MET A 263 -1.42 -7.31 30.90
C MET A 263 -1.38 -6.51 29.60
N LEU A 264 -0.32 -5.74 29.38
CA LEU A 264 -0.12 -4.96 28.16
C LEU A 264 0.06 -5.82 26.91
N ALA A 265 0.75 -6.97 27.03
CA ALA A 265 0.91 -7.90 25.91
C ALA A 265 -0.44 -8.52 25.48
N ARG A 266 -1.29 -8.92 26.43
CA ARG A 266 -2.65 -9.42 26.14
C ARG A 266 -3.57 -8.32 25.59
N ALA A 267 -3.39 -7.08 26.06
CA ALA A 267 -4.07 -5.91 25.55
C ALA A 267 -3.78 -5.67 24.06
N ASP A 268 -2.50 -5.72 23.69
CA ASP A 268 -2.05 -5.53 22.30
C ASP A 268 -2.52 -6.68 21.35
N ALA A 269 -2.60 -7.90 21.89
CA ALA A 269 -3.11 -9.06 21.14
C ALA A 269 -4.65 -9.02 20.95
N GLY A 270 -5.37 -8.13 21.64
CA GLY A 270 -6.83 -8.10 21.65
C GLY A 270 -7.46 -9.34 22.31
N GLU A 271 -6.67 -10.10 23.08
CA GLU A 271 -7.08 -11.37 23.66
C GLU A 271 -7.87 -11.21 24.97
N ARG A 272 -7.77 -10.03 25.60
CA ARG A 272 -8.47 -9.80 26.87
C ARG A 272 -9.92 -9.43 26.61
N ARG A 273 -10.84 -10.35 26.85
CA ARG A 273 -12.27 -10.06 26.91
C ARG A 273 -12.57 -9.23 28.15
N VAL A 274 -13.12 -8.03 27.95
CA VAL A 274 -13.60 -7.17 29.03
C VAL A 274 -15.00 -7.64 29.40
N GLU A 275 -15.19 -8.07 30.64
CA GLU A 275 -16.52 -8.42 31.15
C GLU A 275 -17.31 -7.16 31.41
N ARG A 276 -18.26 -6.83 30.52
CA ARG A 276 -19.08 -5.63 30.66
C ARG A 276 -20.28 -5.91 31.54
N GLN A 277 -20.18 -5.50 32.82
CA GLN A 277 -21.27 -5.54 33.79
C GLN A 277 -21.60 -4.11 34.29
N ARG A 278 -22.83 -3.93 34.75
CA ARG A 278 -23.22 -2.65 35.40
C ARG A 278 -22.78 -2.67 36.85
N PHE A 279 -22.06 -1.65 37.27
CA PHE A 279 -21.65 -1.44 38.67
C PHE A 279 -21.54 0.05 38.96
N PHE A 280 -21.36 0.38 40.28
CA PHE A 280 -21.22 1.75 40.74
C PHE A 280 -19.74 2.13 40.85
N LEU A 281 -19.36 3.22 40.18
CA LEU A 281 -17.98 3.72 40.13
C LEU A 281 -17.49 4.16 41.52
N ASP A 282 -18.34 4.81 42.30
CA ASP A 282 -18.05 5.25 43.67
C ASP A 282 -17.68 4.09 44.58
N ASP A 283 -18.34 2.94 44.52
CA ASP A 283 -17.99 1.74 45.27
C ASP A 283 -16.58 1.23 44.92
N VAL A 284 -16.26 1.15 43.64
CA VAL A 284 -14.94 0.71 43.16
C VAL A 284 -13.84 1.68 43.57
N VAL A 285 -14.12 2.98 43.52
CA VAL A 285 -13.17 4.03 43.92
C VAL A 285 -12.93 4.00 45.44
N LEU A 286 -13.95 3.78 46.25
CA LEU A 286 -13.82 3.65 47.72
C LEU A 286 -12.98 2.43 48.10
N ASP A 287 -13.20 1.26 47.44
CA ASP A 287 -12.39 0.07 47.65
C ASP A 287 -10.92 0.29 47.27
N ALA A 288 -10.66 0.87 46.10
CA ALA A 288 -9.33 1.24 45.66
C ALA A 288 -8.63 2.21 46.60
N ALA A 289 -9.34 3.28 47.07
CA ALA A 289 -8.79 4.25 47.98
C ALA A 289 -8.44 3.61 49.34
N SER A 290 -9.27 2.67 49.81
CA SER A 290 -8.99 1.93 51.04
C SER A 290 -7.69 1.10 50.93
N SER A 291 -7.43 0.50 49.79
CA SER A 291 -6.20 -0.30 49.53
C SER A 291 -4.92 0.57 49.46
N VAL A 292 -5.02 1.82 49.05
CA VAL A 292 -3.89 2.76 48.94
C VAL A 292 -3.65 3.55 50.25
N ARG A 293 -4.62 3.54 51.18
CA ARG A 293 -4.56 4.33 52.43
C ARG A 293 -3.30 4.04 53.25
N THR A 294 -2.92 2.77 53.40
CA THR A 294 -1.71 2.40 54.15
C THR A 294 -0.45 2.94 53.49
N LEU A 295 -0.39 2.93 52.18
CA LEU A 295 0.71 3.50 51.41
C LEU A 295 0.78 5.02 51.56
N ALA A 296 -0.37 5.73 51.49
CA ALA A 296 -0.44 7.17 51.68
C ALA A 296 0.03 7.55 53.10
N GLN A 297 -0.41 6.83 54.15
CA GLN A 297 0.04 7.04 55.53
C GLN A 297 1.56 6.83 55.69
N ALA A 298 2.12 5.77 55.10
CA ALA A 298 3.55 5.51 55.13
C ALA A 298 4.36 6.59 54.41
N ALA A 299 3.78 7.21 53.34
CA ALA A 299 4.39 8.33 52.62
C ALA A 299 4.16 9.68 53.29
N GLY A 300 3.38 9.75 54.36
CA GLY A 300 3.02 11.03 55.03
C GLY A 300 2.06 11.88 54.20
N VAL A 301 1.28 11.27 53.33
CA VAL A 301 0.32 11.95 52.42
C VAL A 301 -1.11 11.74 52.96
N THR A 302 -1.92 12.83 52.97
CA THR A 302 -3.31 12.76 53.39
C THR A 302 -4.21 12.46 52.18
N LEU A 303 -4.91 11.32 52.20
CA LEU A 303 -5.92 10.98 51.21
C LEU A 303 -7.28 11.49 51.65
N VAL A 304 -7.86 12.42 50.90
CA VAL A 304 -9.12 13.06 51.15
C VAL A 304 -10.17 12.54 50.15
N ALA A 305 -11.22 11.93 50.69
CA ALA A 305 -12.40 11.58 49.87
C ALA A 305 -13.34 12.79 49.92
N ASP A 306 -13.48 13.47 48.79
CA ASP A 306 -14.39 14.64 48.70
C ASP A 306 -15.84 14.18 48.50
N GLU A 307 -16.51 14.63 47.47
CA GLU A 307 -17.87 14.24 47.11
C GLU A 307 -17.87 12.92 46.36
N PHE A 308 -18.62 11.93 46.84
CA PHE A 308 -18.86 10.66 46.19
C PHE A 308 -20.36 10.54 45.92
N GLU A 309 -20.71 10.74 44.65
CA GLU A 309 -22.10 10.59 44.23
C GLU A 309 -22.26 9.28 43.44
N GLU A 310 -23.37 8.61 43.68
CA GLU A 310 -23.70 7.33 43.05
C GLU A 310 -23.63 7.45 41.53
N SER A 311 -22.69 6.73 40.91
CA SER A 311 -22.36 6.88 39.49
C SER A 311 -22.29 5.51 38.82
N ALA A 312 -23.36 5.09 38.16
CA ALA A 312 -23.41 3.82 37.47
C ALA A 312 -22.62 3.86 36.15
N ILE A 313 -21.79 2.86 35.92
CA ILE A 313 -21.07 2.62 34.65
C ILE A 313 -21.23 1.18 34.20
N VAL A 314 -20.88 0.91 32.94
CA VAL A 314 -20.83 -0.46 32.35
C VAL A 314 -19.40 -0.78 31.97
N GLY A 315 -18.84 -1.83 32.54
CA GLY A 315 -17.46 -2.24 32.30
C GLY A 315 -17.03 -3.41 33.17
N ASP A 316 -15.73 -3.61 33.26
CA ASP A 316 -15.09 -4.61 34.13
C ASP A 316 -14.62 -3.91 35.42
N ALA A 317 -15.31 -4.19 36.51
CA ALA A 317 -15.05 -3.58 37.82
C ALA A 317 -13.59 -3.82 38.28
N SER A 318 -13.02 -4.97 37.96
CA SER A 318 -11.64 -5.32 38.36
C SER A 318 -10.60 -4.45 37.62
N LEU A 319 -10.82 -4.20 36.34
CA LEU A 319 -9.98 -3.32 35.53
C LEU A 319 -10.11 -1.87 35.94
N VAL A 320 -11.36 -1.40 36.17
CA VAL A 320 -11.58 -0.03 36.64
C VAL A 320 -10.96 0.18 38.03
N ARG A 321 -11.04 -0.82 38.94
CA ARG A 321 -10.34 -0.78 40.22
C ARG A 321 -8.81 -0.64 40.02
N GLU A 322 -8.24 -1.39 39.10
CA GLU A 322 -6.81 -1.31 38.81
C GLU A 322 -6.40 0.06 38.25
N LEU A 323 -7.20 0.63 37.34
CA LEU A 323 -7.02 2.01 36.85
C LEU A 323 -6.98 3.00 38.02
N VAL A 324 -7.94 2.91 38.95
CA VAL A 324 -8.01 3.80 40.11
C VAL A 324 -6.78 3.62 41.01
N VAL A 325 -6.41 2.39 41.31
CA VAL A 325 -5.22 2.09 42.13
C VAL A 325 -3.96 2.68 41.49
N VAL A 326 -3.76 2.52 40.19
CA VAL A 326 -2.62 3.08 39.47
C VAL A 326 -2.58 4.61 39.55
N LEU A 327 -3.72 5.27 39.37
CA LEU A 327 -3.79 6.73 39.47
C LEU A 327 -3.54 7.24 40.88
N LEU A 328 -4.09 6.57 41.89
CA LEU A 328 -3.88 6.90 43.31
C LEU A 328 -2.42 6.65 43.75
N ASP A 329 -1.83 5.51 43.35
CA ASP A 329 -0.43 5.18 43.62
C ASP A 329 0.51 6.25 43.04
N ASN A 330 0.26 6.69 41.80
CA ASN A 330 1.02 7.79 41.22
C ASN A 330 0.81 9.11 41.99
N ALA A 331 -0.41 9.46 42.33
CA ALA A 331 -0.70 10.69 43.10
C ALA A 331 0.04 10.70 44.43
N VAL A 332 -0.05 9.62 45.22
CA VAL A 332 0.65 9.48 46.50
C VAL A 332 2.16 9.57 46.33
N LYS A 333 2.71 8.90 45.37
CA LYS A 333 4.16 8.78 45.13
C LYS A 333 4.82 10.09 44.72
N PHE A 334 4.12 10.93 43.95
CA PHE A 334 4.65 12.21 43.50
C PHE A 334 4.26 13.40 44.40
N THR A 335 3.51 13.13 45.46
CA THR A 335 3.17 14.10 46.50
C THR A 335 4.22 14.05 47.63
N PRO A 336 4.81 15.18 48.01
CA PRO A 336 5.74 15.22 49.15
C PRO A 336 5.03 14.95 50.47
N PRO A 337 5.73 14.50 51.52
CA PRO A 337 5.19 14.36 52.87
C PRO A 337 4.53 15.64 53.36
N GLY A 338 3.33 15.53 53.96
CA GLY A 338 2.47 16.64 54.37
C GLY A 338 1.54 17.13 53.29
N GLY A 339 1.65 16.63 52.01
CA GLY A 339 0.74 16.97 50.93
C GLY A 339 -0.58 16.20 50.99
N GLN A 340 -1.46 16.49 50.06
CA GLN A 340 -2.81 15.94 49.97
C GLN A 340 -3.13 15.38 48.59
N VAL A 341 -3.93 14.32 48.58
CA VAL A 341 -4.54 13.74 47.39
C VAL A 341 -6.05 13.73 47.57
N HIS A 342 -6.74 14.42 46.69
CA HIS A 342 -8.20 14.55 46.69
C HIS A 342 -8.80 13.62 45.65
N VAL A 343 -9.86 12.89 46.03
CA VAL A 343 -10.59 11.97 45.16
C VAL A 343 -12.05 12.35 45.12
N ARG A 344 -12.63 12.50 43.93
CA ARG A 344 -14.01 12.86 43.73
C ARG A 344 -14.64 11.97 42.65
N VAL A 345 -15.90 11.59 42.85
CA VAL A 345 -16.74 10.92 41.85
C VAL A 345 -18.03 11.74 41.68
N SER A 346 -18.32 12.07 40.40
CA SER A 346 -19.56 12.79 40.06
C SER A 346 -20.29 12.17 38.89
N PRO A 347 -21.64 12.12 38.88
CA PRO A 347 -22.41 11.50 37.80
C PRO A 347 -22.66 12.42 36.59
N ASP A 348 -22.62 13.73 36.79
CA ASP A 348 -23.00 14.73 35.79
C ASP A 348 -21.82 15.57 35.26
N PRO A 349 -21.80 15.90 33.96
CA PRO A 349 -22.69 15.42 32.88
C PRO A 349 -22.42 13.96 32.43
N HIS A 350 -21.34 13.38 32.87
CA HIS A 350 -20.92 11.98 32.65
C HIS A 350 -20.30 11.43 33.92
N PRO A 351 -20.44 10.13 34.24
CA PRO A 351 -19.72 9.51 35.33
C PRO A 351 -18.24 9.84 35.24
N THR A 352 -17.74 10.59 36.23
CA THR A 352 -16.38 11.15 36.17
C THR A 352 -15.66 10.89 37.50
N LEU A 353 -14.47 10.30 37.40
CA LEU A 353 -13.50 10.21 38.48
C LEU A 353 -12.48 11.35 38.33
N THR A 354 -12.25 12.10 39.39
CA THR A 354 -11.20 13.11 39.45
C THR A 354 -10.27 12.83 40.64
N ILE A 355 -8.97 12.76 40.38
CA ILE A 355 -7.91 12.64 41.37
C ILE A 355 -7.00 13.85 41.22
N VAL A 356 -6.80 14.59 42.31
CA VAL A 356 -5.98 15.81 42.36
C VAL A 356 -4.92 15.65 43.43
N ASP A 357 -3.66 15.75 43.08
CA ASP A 357 -2.56 15.74 44.02
C ASP A 357 -1.92 17.14 44.16
N SER A 358 -1.31 17.39 45.32
CA SER A 358 -0.51 18.59 45.60
C SER A 358 0.99 18.32 45.36
N GLY A 359 1.32 17.51 44.37
CA GLY A 359 2.65 17.05 44.11
C GLY A 359 3.54 18.01 43.30
N CYS A 360 4.65 17.51 42.80
CA CYS A 360 5.61 18.33 42.05
C CYS A 360 5.11 18.76 40.67
N GLY A 361 4.00 18.22 40.20
CA GLY A 361 3.48 18.46 38.86
C GLY A 361 4.32 17.86 37.76
N ILE A 362 3.90 18.09 36.52
CA ILE A 362 4.50 17.56 35.28
C ILE A 362 4.80 18.75 34.36
N ALA A 363 6.00 18.78 33.78
CA ALA A 363 6.36 19.84 32.83
C ALA A 363 5.56 19.72 31.52
N PRO A 364 5.22 20.84 30.87
CA PRO A 364 4.37 20.84 29.67
C PRO A 364 4.92 20.03 28.50
N ASP A 365 6.23 19.96 28.37
CA ASP A 365 6.93 19.15 27.35
C ASP A 365 6.88 17.64 27.62
N GLN A 366 6.64 17.26 28.89
CA GLN A 366 6.54 15.86 29.32
C GLN A 366 5.11 15.32 29.23
N LEU A 367 4.09 16.16 29.40
CA LEU A 367 2.66 15.77 29.40
C LEU A 367 2.23 14.92 28.18
N PRO A 368 2.67 15.20 26.95
CA PRO A 368 2.31 14.36 25.78
C PRO A 368 2.86 12.93 25.85
N HIS A 369 3.92 12.69 26.65
CA HIS A 369 4.65 11.44 26.70
C HIS A 369 4.32 10.57 27.92
N VAL A 370 3.59 11.08 28.89
CA VAL A 370 3.36 10.37 30.17
C VAL A 370 2.59 9.06 30.03
N PHE A 371 1.85 8.88 28.93
CA PHE A 371 1.14 7.64 28.62
C PHE A 371 1.98 6.63 27.81
N GLU A 372 3.18 7.03 27.37
CA GLU A 372 4.09 6.11 26.69
C GLU A 372 4.63 5.07 27.69
N ARG A 373 4.76 3.82 27.24
CA ARG A 373 5.28 2.74 28.08
C ARG A 373 6.75 3.00 28.44
N PHE A 374 7.10 2.70 29.68
CA PHE A 374 8.44 2.92 30.24
C PHE A 374 8.88 4.40 30.29
N TYR A 375 7.96 5.33 30.01
CA TYR A 375 8.28 6.74 30.09
C TYR A 375 8.46 7.18 31.55
N ARG A 376 9.51 7.98 31.80
CA ARG A 376 9.82 8.57 33.10
C ARG A 376 10.31 9.99 32.86
N GLY A 377 9.66 10.95 33.52
CA GLY A 377 9.98 12.37 33.35
C GLY A 377 11.38 12.76 33.80
N ASP A 378 11.93 12.11 34.83
CA ASP A 378 13.28 12.35 35.34
C ASP A 378 14.03 11.03 35.51
N PRO A 379 15.00 10.71 34.63
CA PRO A 379 15.83 9.51 34.72
C PRO A 379 16.76 9.49 35.96
N SER A 380 17.02 10.64 36.57
CA SER A 380 17.97 10.79 37.71
C SER A 380 17.34 10.46 39.05
N ARG A 381 16.01 10.44 39.18
CA ARG A 381 15.32 10.06 40.40
C ARG A 381 15.48 8.57 40.71
N PRO A 382 15.64 8.20 42.01
CA PRO A 382 15.81 6.80 42.41
C PRO A 382 14.70 5.91 41.81
N ARG A 383 15.06 4.65 41.50
CA ARG A 383 14.17 3.62 40.91
C ARG A 383 12.97 3.20 41.77
N GLU A 384 12.80 3.78 42.94
CA GLU A 384 11.63 3.58 43.81
C GLU A 384 10.30 3.93 43.12
N GLY A 385 10.41 4.66 41.98
CA GLY A 385 9.34 5.18 41.23
C GLY A 385 8.51 4.22 40.34
N GLY A 386 8.82 2.94 40.20
CA GLY A 386 8.09 2.01 39.27
C GLY A 386 8.70 1.94 37.86
N ALA A 387 8.21 1.00 37.05
CA ALA A 387 8.70 0.71 35.71
C ALA A 387 8.22 1.67 34.61
N GLY A 388 7.40 2.68 34.92
CA GLY A 388 6.80 3.59 33.92
C GLY A 388 5.68 2.93 33.09
N LEU A 389 5.06 1.87 33.62
CA LEU A 389 3.98 1.15 32.94
C LEU A 389 2.58 1.60 33.43
N GLY A 390 2.45 2.11 34.66
CA GLY A 390 1.18 2.38 35.29
C GLY A 390 0.25 3.29 34.47
N LEU A 391 0.72 4.49 34.06
CA LEU A 391 -0.12 5.40 33.28
C LEU A 391 -0.50 4.85 31.91
N SER A 392 0.36 4.04 31.27
CA SER A 392 0.03 3.35 30.02
C SER A 392 -1.04 2.27 30.23
N ILE A 393 -1.03 1.57 31.37
CA ILE A 393 -2.08 0.63 31.78
C ILE A 393 -3.38 1.37 32.03
N ALA A 394 -3.35 2.46 32.81
CA ALA A 394 -4.54 3.27 33.08
C ALA A 394 -5.16 3.81 31.78
N HIS A 395 -4.34 4.28 30.84
CA HIS A 395 -4.80 4.75 29.54
C HIS A 395 -5.44 3.62 28.71
N TRP A 396 -4.85 2.43 28.70
CA TRP A 396 -5.43 1.27 28.05
C TRP A 396 -6.75 0.86 28.69
N ILE A 397 -6.83 0.78 30.02
CA ILE A 397 -8.08 0.44 30.72
C ILE A 397 -9.18 1.46 30.40
N ALA A 398 -8.86 2.75 30.41
CA ALA A 398 -9.81 3.78 30.00
C ALA A 398 -10.31 3.55 28.56
N SER A 399 -9.39 3.26 27.62
CA SER A 399 -9.72 3.06 26.21
C SER A 399 -10.66 1.88 25.97
N VAL A 400 -10.47 0.73 26.66
CA VAL A 400 -11.35 -0.45 26.51
C VAL A 400 -12.73 -0.27 27.17
N HIS A 401 -12.87 0.75 28.03
CA HIS A 401 -14.14 1.17 28.61
C HIS A 401 -14.79 2.34 27.88
N ASP A 402 -14.27 2.72 26.71
CA ASP A 402 -14.72 3.89 25.95
C ASP A 402 -14.65 5.20 26.79
N ALA A 403 -13.83 5.21 27.85
CA ALA A 403 -13.59 6.33 28.73
C ALA A 403 -12.43 7.19 28.26
N ARG A 404 -12.41 8.46 28.67
CA ARG A 404 -11.33 9.40 28.37
C ARG A 404 -10.52 9.68 29.63
N LEU A 405 -9.23 9.37 29.61
CA LEU A 405 -8.29 9.76 30.66
C LEU A 405 -7.56 11.04 30.23
N LEU A 406 -7.70 12.09 31.04
CA LEU A 406 -7.07 13.39 30.82
C LEU A 406 -6.17 13.72 32.01
N LEU A 407 -4.99 14.26 31.73
CA LEU A 407 -4.07 14.79 32.72
C LEU A 407 -3.86 16.28 32.48
N THR A 408 -4.04 17.09 33.54
CA THR A 408 -3.67 18.50 33.55
C THR A 408 -2.73 18.72 34.72
N SER A 409 -1.62 19.40 34.51
CA SER A 409 -0.60 19.59 35.53
C SER A 409 0.21 20.84 35.23
N ASP A 410 0.57 21.53 36.29
CA ASP A 410 1.53 22.63 36.26
C ASP A 410 2.68 22.32 37.20
N PRO A 411 3.93 22.60 36.83
CA PRO A 411 5.09 22.36 37.67
C PRO A 411 4.96 23.09 39.01
N GLY A 412 5.04 22.31 40.12
CA GLY A 412 4.93 22.82 41.48
C GLY A 412 3.49 23.01 42.00
N ALA A 413 2.48 22.81 41.17
CA ALA A 413 1.05 22.96 41.55
C ALA A 413 0.29 21.62 41.63
N GLY A 414 0.97 20.50 41.37
CA GLY A 414 0.40 19.15 41.37
C GLY A 414 -0.19 18.72 40.04
N THR A 415 -0.91 17.60 40.09
CA THR A 415 -1.51 16.98 38.88
C THR A 415 -2.99 16.67 39.13
N ARG A 416 -3.81 16.88 38.13
CA ARG A 416 -5.21 16.48 38.09
C ARG A 416 -5.37 15.38 37.01
N ALA A 417 -5.76 14.19 37.47
CA ALA A 417 -6.18 13.09 36.60
C ALA A 417 -7.70 13.02 36.55
N THR A 418 -8.28 13.05 35.36
CA THR A 418 -9.75 12.98 35.18
C THR A 418 -10.08 11.84 34.24
N VAL A 419 -10.95 10.92 34.70
CA VAL A 419 -11.46 9.81 33.88
C VAL A 419 -12.95 10.01 33.66
N ILE A 420 -13.35 10.17 32.41
CA ILE A 420 -14.73 10.42 32.00
C ILE A 420 -15.27 9.16 31.32
N PHE A 421 -16.26 8.52 31.96
CA PHE A 421 -16.90 7.32 31.41
C PHE A 421 -18.13 7.68 30.56
N PRO A 422 -18.51 6.82 29.59
CA PRO A 422 -19.76 7.02 28.85
C PRO A 422 -20.97 6.90 29.76
N LYS A 423 -22.03 7.67 29.48
CA LYS A 423 -23.32 7.51 30.18
C LYS A 423 -23.91 6.13 29.93
N VAL A 424 -24.42 5.53 31.00
CA VAL A 424 -25.25 4.33 30.88
C VAL A 424 -26.61 4.77 30.34
N THR A 425 -26.87 4.48 29.07
CA THR A 425 -28.22 4.67 28.52
C THR A 425 -29.11 3.61 29.15
N THR A 426 -30.03 4.07 30.03
CA THR A 426 -31.14 3.21 30.50
C THR A 426 -31.97 2.84 29.25
N ALA A 427 -31.88 1.56 28.82
CA ALA A 427 -32.76 0.99 27.82
C ALA A 427 -34.16 0.75 28.44
#